data_b0c49c9ba54ba7bd050f1148927eb5db
#
_entry.id   b0c49c9ba54ba7bd050f1148927eb5db
#
_cell.length_a   1.000
_cell.length_b   1.000
_cell.length_c   1.000
_cell.angle_alpha   90.00
_cell.angle_beta   90.00
_cell.angle_gamma   90.00
#
_symmetry.space_group_name_H-M   'P 1'
#
loop_
_entity.id
_entity.type
_entity.pdbx_description
1 polymer ?
#
loop_
_entity_poly.entity_id
_entity_poly.type
_entity_poly.pdbx_seq_one_letter_code
_entity_poly.pdbx_strand_id
1 'polypeptide(L)'
;MSDFVIVADSNCSMSREMREKYGIVDYIPSKITFPDGVTHDTDLDWEIISADDYYRAMREDKVLYKTGVNSIDNVAAIMEKQLKEGHNILSIVLSSRMSSTYNVFVQAAKQLLEKYPERKIRVVDSLRFSTPIALMNMKAAEMRDAGKTLDETADWLEENRNCFRQMGPMDDMKFLARTGRVTNFKAFFGTMVGINAMGDFAPTGISEILSKVKGKKAALATTLEYVKRTIVNPEDQLILIGHTLKAEDAEIYKKAVEETFHPKAVEILRVDMSCGANIGPGMLGVYYFGKKASEGLEEEKKIMDEIVANLKK
;
A
#
# COMPACT_ATOMS: atom_id res chain seq x y z
N MET A 1 6.41 10.02 27.25
CA MET A 1 6.54 8.79 26.45
C MET A 1 5.19 8.50 25.85
N SER A 2 5.11 8.12 24.59
CA SER A 2 3.84 7.75 23.94
C SER A 2 3.23 6.55 24.66
N ASP A 3 1.91 6.50 24.73
CA ASP A 3 1.18 5.42 25.41
C ASP A 3 0.98 4.18 24.52
N PHE A 4 1.47 4.21 23.25
CA PHE A 4 1.32 3.10 22.31
C PHE A 4 2.51 2.92 21.39
N VAL A 5 2.63 1.69 20.88
CA VAL A 5 3.55 1.30 19.81
C VAL A 5 2.76 0.94 18.54
N ILE A 6 3.45 1.02 17.40
CA ILE A 6 2.87 0.60 16.10
C ILE A 6 3.44 -0.78 15.79
N VAL A 7 2.56 -1.78 15.64
CA VAL A 7 2.89 -3.12 15.13
C VAL A 7 2.33 -3.21 13.71
N ALA A 8 3.23 -3.17 12.73
CA ALA A 8 2.84 -3.06 11.33
C ALA A 8 2.29 -4.38 10.76
N ASP A 9 1.46 -4.30 9.73
CA ASP A 9 1.16 -5.42 8.83
C ASP A 9 2.25 -5.49 7.75
N SER A 10 2.79 -6.68 7.44
CA SER A 10 3.80 -6.86 6.39
C SER A 10 3.34 -6.41 5.00
N ASN A 11 2.04 -6.16 4.83
CA ASN A 11 1.50 -5.59 3.59
C ASN A 11 1.66 -4.06 3.48
N CYS A 12 2.56 -3.46 4.28
CA CYS A 12 2.83 -2.02 4.27
C CYS A 12 3.99 -1.58 3.37
N SER A 13 4.78 -2.52 2.84
CA SER A 13 5.95 -2.25 1.97
C SER A 13 7.04 -1.35 2.60
N MET A 14 7.08 -1.19 3.93
CA MET A 14 8.09 -0.35 4.60
C MET A 14 9.45 -1.03 4.63
N SER A 15 10.51 -0.32 4.22
CA SER A 15 11.88 -0.79 4.41
C SER A 15 12.30 -0.82 5.88
N ARG A 16 13.40 -1.51 6.20
CA ARG A 16 13.96 -1.56 7.56
C ARG A 16 14.30 -0.16 8.06
N GLU A 17 14.98 0.63 7.23
CA GLU A 17 15.38 2.00 7.59
C GLU A 17 14.14 2.88 7.89
N MET A 18 13.06 2.72 7.13
CA MET A 18 11.81 3.44 7.40
C MET A 18 11.19 2.99 8.73
N ARG A 19 11.11 1.68 8.98
CA ARG A 19 10.56 1.19 10.25
C ARG A 19 11.36 1.70 11.45
N GLU A 20 12.68 1.65 11.37
CA GLU A 20 13.58 2.17 12.42
C GLU A 20 13.39 3.68 12.62
N LYS A 21 13.39 4.47 11.53
CA LYS A 21 13.21 5.93 11.56
C LYS A 21 11.91 6.35 12.25
N TYR A 22 10.83 5.59 12.02
CA TYR A 22 9.50 5.89 12.58
C TYR A 22 9.19 5.09 13.86
N GLY A 23 10.18 4.40 14.44
CA GLY A 23 10.00 3.62 15.68
C GLY A 23 8.98 2.49 15.55
N ILE A 24 8.96 1.83 14.39
CA ILE A 24 8.12 0.67 14.09
C ILE A 24 9.06 -0.54 14.03
N VAL A 25 9.25 -1.22 15.15
CA VAL A 25 10.26 -2.29 15.30
C VAL A 25 9.70 -3.67 14.99
N ASP A 26 8.40 -3.88 15.21
CA ASP A 26 7.73 -5.15 14.97
C ASP A 26 6.76 -5.07 13.79
N TYR A 27 6.67 -6.16 13.04
CA TYR A 27 5.60 -6.36 12.05
C TYR A 27 5.07 -7.79 12.10
N ILE A 28 3.83 -7.96 11.67
CA ILE A 28 3.15 -9.24 11.59
C ILE A 28 3.21 -9.73 10.14
N PRO A 29 3.91 -10.85 9.86
CA PRO A 29 4.03 -11.37 8.50
C PRO A 29 2.72 -11.99 8.01
N SER A 30 2.45 -11.89 6.72
CA SER A 30 1.53 -12.76 5.99
C SER A 30 2.24 -14.07 5.63
N LYS A 31 1.55 -14.98 4.93
CA LYS A 31 2.14 -16.23 4.43
C LYS A 31 2.32 -16.16 2.92
N ILE A 32 3.40 -16.75 2.43
CA ILE A 32 3.67 -16.88 1.00
C ILE A 32 4.16 -18.29 0.68
N THR A 33 3.53 -18.93 -0.31
CA THR A 33 3.93 -20.26 -0.77
C THR A 33 4.67 -20.15 -2.09
N PHE A 34 5.86 -20.68 -2.14
CA PHE A 34 6.75 -20.72 -3.29
C PHE A 34 6.37 -21.87 -4.24
N PRO A 35 6.94 -21.91 -5.47
CA PRO A 35 6.61 -22.95 -6.47
C PRO A 35 6.95 -24.38 -6.04
N ASP A 36 7.91 -24.56 -5.14
CA ASP A 36 8.29 -25.83 -4.53
C ASP A 36 7.26 -26.37 -3.51
N GLY A 37 6.22 -25.56 -3.23
CA GLY A 37 5.18 -25.88 -2.26
C GLY A 37 5.51 -25.49 -0.82
N VAL A 38 6.70 -24.93 -0.56
CA VAL A 38 7.09 -24.47 0.78
C VAL A 38 6.43 -23.14 1.10
N THR A 39 5.86 -23.04 2.28
CA THR A 39 5.24 -21.80 2.77
C THR A 39 6.15 -21.12 3.79
N HIS A 40 6.44 -19.85 3.55
CA HIS A 40 7.23 -18.97 4.40
C HIS A 40 6.38 -17.84 4.97
N ASP A 41 6.89 -17.20 6.00
CA ASP A 41 6.44 -15.86 6.39
C ASP A 41 6.90 -14.84 5.34
N THR A 42 6.05 -13.85 5.05
CA THR A 42 6.50 -12.74 4.19
C THR A 42 7.56 -11.91 4.88
N ASP A 43 8.52 -11.47 4.11
CA ASP A 43 9.71 -10.77 4.59
C ASP A 43 9.80 -9.37 3.96
N LEU A 44 9.71 -8.33 4.79
CA LEU A 44 9.82 -6.94 4.35
C LEU A 44 11.26 -6.54 3.99
N ASP A 45 12.23 -7.31 4.46
CA ASP A 45 13.65 -7.04 4.27
C ASP A 45 14.26 -7.81 3.08
N TRP A 46 13.46 -8.65 2.43
CA TRP A 46 13.84 -9.42 1.25
C TRP A 46 15.03 -10.36 1.47
N GLU A 47 15.14 -10.94 2.68
CA GLU A 47 16.23 -11.86 3.05
C GLU A 47 16.03 -13.28 2.48
N ILE A 48 14.75 -13.70 2.25
CA ILE A 48 14.41 -15.01 1.69
C ILE A 48 14.76 -15.09 0.21
N ILE A 49 14.47 -14.01 -0.54
CA ILE A 49 14.75 -13.86 -1.97
C ILE A 49 14.85 -12.38 -2.28
N SER A 50 15.76 -11.97 -3.15
CA SER A 50 15.84 -10.57 -3.54
C SER A 50 14.55 -10.12 -4.24
N ALA A 51 14.15 -8.86 -4.04
CA ALA A 51 12.96 -8.31 -4.69
C ALA A 51 13.04 -8.42 -6.23
N ASP A 52 14.22 -8.21 -6.79
CA ASP A 52 14.42 -8.29 -8.24
C ASP A 52 14.26 -9.73 -8.75
N ASP A 53 14.82 -10.74 -8.06
CA ASP A 53 14.67 -12.14 -8.46
C ASP A 53 13.24 -12.61 -8.30
N TYR A 54 12.56 -12.19 -7.22
CA TYR A 54 11.16 -12.48 -6.99
C TYR A 54 10.26 -12.01 -8.15
N TYR A 55 10.37 -10.75 -8.52
CA TYR A 55 9.56 -10.19 -9.60
C TYR A 55 10.02 -10.62 -10.99
N ARG A 56 11.33 -10.89 -11.17
CA ARG A 56 11.86 -11.44 -12.42
C ARG A 56 11.33 -12.84 -12.67
N ALA A 57 11.33 -13.71 -11.66
CA ALA A 57 10.74 -15.06 -11.77
C ALA A 57 9.26 -14.99 -12.17
N MET A 58 8.48 -14.04 -11.64
CA MET A 58 7.10 -13.84 -12.06
C MET A 58 6.98 -13.41 -13.52
N ARG A 59 7.87 -12.54 -14.01
CA ARG A 59 7.83 -11.98 -15.37
C ARG A 59 8.34 -12.96 -16.43
N GLU A 60 9.50 -13.53 -16.20
CA GLU A 60 10.24 -14.35 -17.16
C GLU A 60 9.83 -15.82 -17.08
N ASP A 61 9.87 -16.40 -15.88
CA ASP A 61 9.61 -17.82 -15.65
C ASP A 61 8.13 -18.15 -15.40
N LYS A 62 7.27 -17.12 -15.38
CA LYS A 62 5.82 -17.22 -15.12
C LYS A 62 5.49 -17.85 -13.77
N VAL A 63 6.38 -17.70 -12.79
CA VAL A 63 6.19 -18.17 -11.43
C VAL A 63 4.95 -17.53 -10.82
N LEU A 64 4.20 -18.35 -10.09
CA LEU A 64 3.00 -17.92 -9.37
C LEU A 64 3.17 -18.22 -7.89
N TYR A 65 3.39 -17.19 -7.10
CA TYR A 65 3.35 -17.28 -5.65
C TYR A 65 1.91 -17.27 -5.16
N LYS A 66 1.63 -18.05 -4.09
CA LYS A 66 0.32 -18.06 -3.44
C LYS A 66 0.45 -17.34 -2.10
N THR A 67 -0.50 -16.46 -1.83
CA THR A 67 -0.52 -15.72 -0.55
C THR A 67 -1.54 -16.32 0.41
N GLY A 68 -1.23 -16.26 1.69
CA GLY A 68 -2.09 -16.69 2.78
C GLY A 68 -2.09 -15.69 3.92
N VAL A 69 -3.10 -15.78 4.76
CA VAL A 69 -3.20 -15.00 5.99
C VAL A 69 -2.51 -15.75 7.13
N ASN A 70 -1.93 -15.03 8.07
CA ASN A 70 -1.36 -15.65 9.28
C ASN A 70 -2.47 -16.20 10.19
N SER A 71 -2.13 -17.07 11.13
CA SER A 71 -3.10 -17.57 12.12
C SER A 71 -3.36 -16.51 13.21
N ILE A 72 -4.54 -16.58 13.83
CA ILE A 72 -4.89 -15.71 14.95
C ILE A 72 -3.87 -15.86 16.08
N ASP A 73 -3.46 -17.09 16.40
CA ASP A 73 -2.52 -17.37 17.48
C ASP A 73 -1.13 -16.75 17.23
N ASN A 74 -0.63 -16.81 15.98
CA ASN A 74 0.65 -16.20 15.64
C ASN A 74 0.58 -14.68 15.70
N VAL A 75 -0.51 -14.07 15.21
CA VAL A 75 -0.74 -12.62 15.31
C VAL A 75 -0.80 -12.21 16.77
N ALA A 76 -1.57 -12.95 17.58
CA ALA A 76 -1.67 -12.70 19.02
C ALA A 76 -0.32 -12.83 19.72
N ALA A 77 0.48 -13.85 19.39
CA ALA A 77 1.79 -14.06 20.02
C ALA A 77 2.77 -12.88 19.73
N ILE A 78 2.72 -12.29 18.52
CA ILE A 78 3.57 -11.14 18.19
C ILE A 78 3.08 -9.89 18.95
N MET A 79 1.77 -9.60 18.94
CA MET A 79 1.20 -8.48 19.66
C MET A 79 1.41 -8.60 21.18
N GLU A 80 1.31 -9.80 21.73
CA GLU A 80 1.44 -10.05 23.17
C GLU A 80 2.80 -9.62 23.73
N LYS A 81 3.86 -9.68 22.94
CA LYS A 81 5.19 -9.18 23.36
C LYS A 81 5.12 -7.72 23.80
N GLN A 82 4.48 -6.88 23.00
CA GLN A 82 4.35 -5.46 23.26
C GLN A 82 3.42 -5.17 24.46
N LEU A 83 2.36 -5.97 24.63
CA LEU A 83 1.48 -5.85 25.80
C LEU A 83 2.19 -6.20 27.11
N LYS A 84 3.06 -7.24 27.10
CA LYS A 84 3.90 -7.63 28.25
C LYS A 84 4.90 -6.56 28.64
N GLU A 85 5.39 -5.77 27.68
CA GLU A 85 6.26 -4.62 27.92
C GLU A 85 5.49 -3.39 28.41
N GLY A 86 4.16 -3.47 28.47
CA GLY A 86 3.33 -2.41 29.02
C GLY A 86 2.80 -1.44 27.97
N HIS A 87 2.94 -1.73 26.69
CA HIS A 87 2.48 -0.86 25.61
C HIS A 87 1.04 -1.15 25.18
N ASN A 88 0.30 -0.12 24.78
CA ASN A 88 -0.88 -0.23 23.94
C ASN A 88 -0.44 -0.39 22.47
N ILE A 89 -1.32 -0.90 21.61
CA ILE A 89 -0.95 -1.23 20.24
C ILE A 89 -1.87 -0.55 19.22
N LEU A 90 -1.25 0.03 18.19
CA LEU A 90 -1.92 0.42 16.94
C LEU A 90 -1.43 -0.50 15.83
N SER A 91 -2.35 -1.10 15.08
CA SER A 91 -2.05 -1.81 13.83
C SER A 91 -2.89 -1.28 12.68
N ILE A 92 -2.22 -0.88 11.59
CA ILE A 92 -2.86 -0.43 10.35
C ILE A 92 -2.73 -1.55 9.34
N VAL A 93 -3.86 -2.12 8.94
CA VAL A 93 -3.91 -3.43 8.28
C VAL A 93 -4.45 -3.29 6.86
N LEU A 94 -3.98 -4.19 6.00
CA LEU A 94 -4.48 -4.38 4.63
C LEU A 94 -6.01 -4.36 4.58
N SER A 95 -6.55 -3.70 3.55
CA SER A 95 -7.99 -3.58 3.31
C SER A 95 -8.76 -4.89 3.54
N SER A 96 -9.79 -4.82 4.37
CA SER A 96 -10.72 -5.94 4.63
C SER A 96 -11.46 -6.42 3.37
N ARG A 97 -11.47 -5.62 2.31
CA ARG A 97 -12.05 -5.96 1.01
C ARG A 97 -11.12 -6.79 0.13
N MET A 98 -9.82 -6.79 0.45
CA MET A 98 -8.79 -7.49 -0.29
C MET A 98 -8.41 -8.83 0.33
N SER A 99 -8.49 -8.93 1.66
CA SER A 99 -8.02 -10.07 2.44
C SER A 99 -8.76 -10.20 3.77
N SER A 100 -8.78 -11.40 4.33
CA SER A 100 -9.24 -11.64 5.70
C SER A 100 -8.22 -11.23 6.78
N THR A 101 -7.07 -10.68 6.40
CA THR A 101 -6.01 -10.25 7.34
C THR A 101 -6.55 -9.33 8.42
N TYR A 102 -7.34 -8.31 8.06
CA TYR A 102 -7.98 -7.42 9.04
C TYR A 102 -8.79 -8.19 10.10
N ASN A 103 -9.62 -9.15 9.67
CA ASN A 103 -10.42 -9.94 10.60
C ASN A 103 -9.56 -10.79 11.55
N VAL A 104 -8.43 -11.32 11.07
CA VAL A 104 -7.48 -12.08 11.89
C VAL A 104 -6.86 -11.19 12.97
N PHE A 105 -6.45 -9.96 12.62
CA PHE A 105 -5.92 -9.00 13.60
C PHE A 105 -6.97 -8.62 14.64
N VAL A 106 -8.21 -8.36 14.22
CA VAL A 106 -9.33 -8.04 15.14
C VAL A 106 -9.61 -9.19 16.11
N GLN A 107 -9.60 -10.44 15.64
CA GLN A 107 -9.81 -11.61 16.51
C GLN A 107 -8.63 -11.79 17.49
N ALA A 108 -7.39 -11.64 17.03
CA ALA A 108 -6.22 -11.70 17.90
C ALA A 108 -6.26 -10.59 18.98
N ALA A 109 -6.61 -9.36 18.59
CA ALA A 109 -6.78 -8.26 19.51
C ALA A 109 -7.86 -8.54 20.56
N LYS A 110 -9.00 -9.11 20.16
CA LYS A 110 -10.09 -9.49 21.08
C LYS A 110 -9.62 -10.52 22.13
N GLN A 111 -8.94 -11.59 21.70
CA GLN A 111 -8.39 -12.60 22.62
C GLN A 111 -7.38 -11.99 23.61
N LEU A 112 -6.53 -11.08 23.14
CA LEU A 112 -5.54 -10.44 23.98
C LEU A 112 -6.16 -9.47 25.00
N LEU A 113 -7.20 -8.73 24.63
CA LEU A 113 -7.90 -7.82 25.55
C LEU A 113 -8.68 -8.54 26.64
N GLU A 114 -9.08 -9.81 26.44
CA GLU A 114 -9.61 -10.67 27.51
C GLU A 114 -8.53 -11.00 28.56
N LYS A 115 -7.26 -11.14 28.11
CA LYS A 115 -6.11 -11.44 28.98
C LYS A 115 -5.45 -10.20 29.58
N TYR A 116 -5.50 -9.06 28.88
CA TYR A 116 -4.89 -7.79 29.26
C TYR A 116 -5.95 -6.65 29.26
N PRO A 117 -6.94 -6.71 30.17
CA PRO A 117 -8.07 -5.77 30.14
C PRO A 117 -7.69 -4.31 30.41
N GLU A 118 -6.50 -4.06 30.99
CA GLU A 118 -5.95 -2.73 31.24
C GLU A 118 -5.27 -2.11 30.00
N ARG A 119 -5.08 -2.89 28.94
CA ARG A 119 -4.42 -2.46 27.70
C ARG A 119 -5.43 -2.07 26.64
N LYS A 120 -4.94 -1.35 25.64
CA LYS A 120 -5.72 -1.01 24.45
C LYS A 120 -5.01 -1.53 23.19
N ILE A 121 -5.80 -2.08 22.27
CA ILE A 121 -5.38 -2.45 20.91
C ILE A 121 -6.37 -1.82 19.93
N ARG A 122 -5.87 -0.99 19.02
CA ARG A 122 -6.65 -0.46 17.90
C ARG A 122 -6.17 -1.10 16.61
N VAL A 123 -7.08 -1.69 15.86
CA VAL A 123 -6.83 -2.28 14.54
C VAL A 123 -7.59 -1.46 13.51
N VAL A 124 -6.87 -0.71 12.69
CA VAL A 124 -7.43 0.17 11.66
C VAL A 124 -7.49 -0.56 10.32
N ASP A 125 -8.69 -0.69 9.76
CA ASP A 125 -8.86 -1.10 8.37
C ASP A 125 -8.43 0.05 7.45
N SER A 126 -7.28 -0.10 6.82
CA SER A 126 -6.73 0.96 5.98
C SER A 126 -7.59 1.26 4.74
N LEU A 127 -8.39 0.32 4.27
CA LEU A 127 -9.00 0.31 2.94
C LEU A 127 -7.97 0.55 1.81
N ARG A 128 -6.71 0.21 2.08
CA ARG A 128 -5.56 0.35 1.18
C ARG A 128 -4.75 -0.93 1.17
N PHE A 129 -3.76 -1.03 0.30
CA PHE A 129 -2.80 -2.13 0.28
C PHE A 129 -1.43 -1.61 -0.13
N SER A 130 -0.35 -2.25 0.37
CA SER A 130 1.03 -1.93 0.01
C SER A 130 1.48 -0.52 0.44
N THR A 131 2.15 0.21 -0.41
CA THR A 131 2.83 1.50 -0.15
C THR A 131 1.99 2.56 0.59
N PRO A 132 0.68 2.79 0.33
CA PRO A 132 -0.07 3.78 1.12
C PRO A 132 -0.26 3.38 2.58
N ILE A 133 -0.17 2.08 2.93
CA ILE A 133 -0.13 1.68 4.35
C ILE A 133 1.16 2.17 5.01
N ALA A 134 2.29 2.25 4.27
CA ALA A 134 3.50 2.89 4.78
C ALA A 134 3.23 4.36 5.14
N LEU A 135 2.61 5.15 4.25
CA LEU A 135 2.24 6.54 4.56
C LEU A 135 1.34 6.65 5.79
N MET A 136 0.38 5.73 5.96
CA MET A 136 -0.50 5.71 7.14
C MET A 136 0.28 5.39 8.41
N ASN A 137 1.20 4.42 8.38
CA ASN A 137 2.07 4.09 9.52
C ASN A 137 2.99 5.26 9.90
N MET A 138 3.56 5.92 8.90
CA MET A 138 4.41 7.10 9.11
C MET A 138 3.61 8.24 9.73
N LYS A 139 2.39 8.50 9.24
CA LYS A 139 1.50 9.51 9.81
C LYS A 139 1.10 9.18 11.25
N ALA A 140 0.83 7.91 11.54
CA ALA A 140 0.56 7.46 12.91
C ALA A 140 1.75 7.69 13.84
N ALA A 141 2.98 7.42 13.36
CA ALA A 141 4.20 7.68 14.13
C ALA A 141 4.41 9.18 14.38
N GLU A 142 4.20 10.03 13.37
CA GLU A 142 4.25 11.49 13.53
C GLU A 142 3.24 11.99 14.57
N MET A 143 2.01 11.47 14.55
CA MET A 143 0.96 11.84 15.52
C MET A 143 1.31 11.37 16.94
N ARG A 144 1.83 10.13 17.07
CA ARG A 144 2.35 9.59 18.32
C ARG A 144 3.45 10.48 18.89
N ASP A 145 4.43 10.84 18.07
CA ASP A 145 5.59 11.64 18.48
C ASP A 145 5.21 13.10 18.78
N ALA A 146 4.10 13.58 18.20
CA ALA A 146 3.45 14.85 18.56
C ALA A 146 2.58 14.76 19.81
N GLY A 147 2.56 13.62 20.52
CA GLY A 147 1.84 13.44 21.80
C GLY A 147 0.36 13.09 21.64
N LYS A 148 -0.11 12.71 20.46
CA LYS A 148 -1.47 12.21 20.26
C LYS A 148 -1.64 10.84 20.91
N THR A 149 -2.81 10.61 21.49
CA THR A 149 -3.18 9.30 22.05
C THR A 149 -3.43 8.26 20.98
N LEU A 150 -3.47 6.99 21.40
CA LEU A 150 -3.82 5.86 20.53
C LEU A 150 -5.18 6.08 19.85
N ASP A 151 -6.19 6.47 20.63
CA ASP A 151 -7.55 6.63 20.11
C ASP A 151 -7.64 7.81 19.14
N GLU A 152 -7.07 9.00 19.48
CA GLU A 152 -7.01 10.14 18.54
C GLU A 152 -6.32 9.78 17.22
N THR A 153 -5.24 9.00 17.28
CA THR A 153 -4.49 8.59 16.09
C THR A 153 -5.28 7.60 15.23
N ALA A 154 -5.87 6.59 15.85
CA ALA A 154 -6.66 5.60 15.15
C ALA A 154 -7.92 6.22 14.51
N ASP A 155 -8.64 7.06 15.23
CA ASP A 155 -9.85 7.74 14.75
C ASP A 155 -9.52 8.67 13.56
N TRP A 156 -8.42 9.43 13.66
CA TRP A 156 -7.95 10.27 12.55
C TRP A 156 -7.64 9.44 11.29
N LEU A 157 -6.98 8.29 11.45
CA LEU A 157 -6.66 7.40 10.33
C LEU A 157 -7.93 6.83 9.69
N GLU A 158 -8.90 6.40 10.49
CA GLU A 158 -10.18 5.87 9.99
C GLU A 158 -10.98 6.93 9.23
N GLU A 159 -11.00 8.17 9.70
CA GLU A 159 -11.67 9.28 9.03
C GLU A 159 -10.99 9.66 7.71
N ASN A 160 -9.65 9.66 7.69
CA ASN A 160 -8.85 10.16 6.57
C ASN A 160 -8.29 9.07 5.65
N ARG A 161 -8.58 7.78 5.87
CA ARG A 161 -8.04 6.68 5.04
C ARG A 161 -8.32 6.84 3.55
N ASN A 162 -9.43 7.47 3.18
CA ASN A 162 -9.79 7.76 1.79
C ASN A 162 -9.06 8.97 1.19
N CYS A 163 -8.21 9.65 1.96
CA CYS A 163 -7.30 10.69 1.51
C CYS A 163 -5.92 10.14 1.12
N PHE A 164 -5.59 8.89 1.47
CA PHE A 164 -4.37 8.23 1.01
C PHE A 164 -4.60 7.68 -0.40
N ARG A 165 -4.01 8.34 -1.38
CA ARG A 165 -4.27 8.21 -2.81
C ARG A 165 -3.11 7.56 -3.54
N GLN A 166 -3.39 7.12 -4.76
CA GLN A 166 -2.36 6.64 -5.70
C GLN A 166 -2.65 7.11 -7.12
N MET A 167 -1.61 7.17 -7.94
CA MET A 167 -1.72 7.21 -9.41
C MET A 167 -0.44 6.70 -10.03
N GLY A 168 -0.57 5.87 -11.05
CA GLY A 168 0.59 5.41 -11.79
C GLY A 168 0.26 4.29 -12.77
N PRO A 169 1.22 3.93 -13.65
CA PRO A 169 1.02 2.92 -14.67
C PRO A 169 1.16 1.49 -14.14
N MET A 170 0.37 0.61 -14.73
CA MET A 170 0.54 -0.83 -14.69
C MET A 170 0.55 -1.37 -16.11
N ASP A 171 1.65 -2.02 -16.51
CA ASP A 171 1.83 -2.53 -17.87
C ASP A 171 1.46 -4.02 -18.04
N ASP A 172 1.36 -4.79 -16.95
CA ASP A 172 0.91 -6.19 -16.97
C ASP A 172 -0.25 -6.41 -15.99
N MET A 173 -1.45 -6.51 -16.54
CA MET A 173 -2.67 -6.71 -15.76
C MET A 173 -3.06 -8.18 -15.56
N LYS A 174 -2.28 -9.14 -16.08
CA LYS A 174 -2.63 -10.57 -16.05
C LYS A 174 -2.73 -11.11 -14.62
N PHE A 175 -1.85 -10.65 -13.74
CA PHE A 175 -1.86 -11.05 -12.35
C PHE A 175 -3.10 -10.54 -11.62
N LEU A 176 -3.45 -9.28 -11.78
CA LEU A 176 -4.67 -8.70 -11.20
C LEU A 176 -5.95 -9.37 -11.72
N ALA A 177 -5.99 -9.68 -13.02
CA ALA A 177 -7.09 -10.41 -13.63
C ALA A 177 -7.36 -11.73 -12.91
N ARG A 178 -6.29 -12.46 -12.63
CA ARG A 178 -6.35 -13.78 -12.02
C ARG A 178 -6.80 -13.72 -10.56
N THR A 179 -6.40 -12.72 -9.83
CA THR A 179 -6.64 -12.62 -8.39
C THR A 179 -7.96 -11.94 -8.02
N GLY A 180 -8.56 -11.18 -8.96
CA GLY A 180 -9.86 -10.51 -8.75
C GLY A 180 -9.84 -9.38 -7.71
N ARG A 181 -8.67 -8.80 -7.40
CA ARG A 181 -8.51 -7.71 -6.41
C ARG A 181 -8.59 -6.31 -7.03
N VAL A 182 -9.02 -6.23 -8.28
CA VAL A 182 -9.28 -4.96 -8.97
C VAL A 182 -10.66 -5.00 -9.62
N THR A 183 -11.38 -3.90 -9.56
CA THR A 183 -12.67 -3.75 -10.23
C THR A 183 -12.51 -3.16 -11.64
N ASN A 184 -13.56 -3.28 -12.45
CA ASN A 184 -13.61 -2.82 -13.84
C ASN A 184 -12.59 -3.46 -14.79
N PHE A 185 -11.92 -4.55 -14.34
CA PHE A 185 -10.90 -5.23 -15.13
C PHE A 185 -11.44 -5.68 -16.50
N LYS A 186 -12.66 -6.23 -16.56
CA LYS A 186 -13.26 -6.74 -17.81
C LYS A 186 -13.43 -5.67 -18.88
N ALA A 187 -13.74 -4.45 -18.51
CA ALA A 187 -13.86 -3.32 -19.42
C ALA A 187 -12.51 -2.92 -20.07
N PHE A 188 -11.43 -3.35 -19.45
CA PHE A 188 -10.06 -3.01 -19.86
C PHE A 188 -9.29 -4.20 -20.44
N PHE A 189 -9.95 -5.34 -20.63
CA PHE A 189 -9.33 -6.53 -21.22
C PHE A 189 -9.04 -6.31 -22.71
N GLY A 190 -7.79 -6.47 -23.07
CA GLY A 190 -7.30 -6.33 -24.43
C GLY A 190 -5.85 -5.85 -24.40
N THR A 191 -4.92 -6.81 -24.51
CA THR A 191 -3.48 -6.54 -24.50
C THR A 191 -3.05 -5.87 -25.81
N MET A 192 -3.01 -4.55 -25.81
CA MET A 192 -2.16 -3.85 -26.78
C MET A 192 -0.82 -3.56 -26.13
N VAL A 193 0.26 -3.91 -26.82
CA VAL A 193 1.63 -3.62 -26.38
C VAL A 193 1.78 -2.12 -26.10
N GLY A 194 2.39 -1.79 -24.96
CA GLY A 194 2.64 -0.41 -24.55
C GLY A 194 1.45 0.34 -23.95
N ILE A 195 0.34 -0.35 -23.65
CA ILE A 195 -0.78 0.22 -22.92
C ILE A 195 -0.54 0.09 -21.41
N ASN A 196 -0.72 1.17 -20.68
CA ASN A 196 -0.68 1.23 -19.23
C ASN A 196 -2.09 1.44 -18.67
N ALA A 197 -2.50 0.61 -17.72
CA ALA A 197 -3.68 0.87 -16.92
C ALA A 197 -3.34 1.91 -15.84
N MET A 198 -4.20 2.90 -15.66
CA MET A 198 -4.08 3.97 -14.68
C MET A 198 -5.23 3.86 -13.68
N GLY A 199 -4.95 3.83 -12.39
CA GLY A 199 -5.99 3.59 -11.40
C GLY A 199 -5.74 4.24 -10.05
N ASP A 200 -6.81 4.36 -9.25
CA ASP A 200 -6.79 4.86 -7.89
C ASP A 200 -7.58 3.95 -6.94
N PHE A 201 -7.50 4.21 -5.65
CA PHE A 201 -8.25 3.50 -4.63
C PHE A 201 -9.69 4.02 -4.54
N ALA A 202 -10.64 3.11 -4.72
CA ALA A 202 -12.02 3.41 -4.39
C ALA A 202 -12.21 3.51 -2.86
N PRO A 203 -13.17 4.33 -2.39
CA PRO A 203 -13.52 4.41 -0.97
C PRO A 203 -13.94 3.08 -0.36
N THR A 204 -14.34 2.13 -1.20
CA THR A 204 -14.72 0.76 -0.80
C THR A 204 -13.55 -0.13 -0.41
N GLY A 205 -12.30 0.30 -0.61
CA GLY A 205 -11.11 -0.48 -0.25
C GLY A 205 -10.57 -1.40 -1.34
N ILE A 206 -10.96 -1.18 -2.60
CA ILE A 206 -10.47 -1.91 -3.79
C ILE A 206 -9.90 -0.88 -4.76
N SER A 207 -8.86 -1.25 -5.52
CA SER A 207 -8.40 -0.40 -6.63
C SER A 207 -9.34 -0.47 -7.83
N GLU A 208 -9.52 0.67 -8.49
CA GLU A 208 -10.31 0.78 -9.71
C GLU A 208 -9.45 1.36 -10.84
N ILE A 209 -9.54 0.75 -12.02
CA ILE A 209 -8.90 1.29 -13.22
C ILE A 209 -9.77 2.42 -13.75
N LEU A 210 -9.18 3.61 -13.87
CA LEU A 210 -9.85 4.83 -14.35
C LEU A 210 -9.67 5.03 -15.85
N SER A 211 -8.50 4.68 -16.40
CA SER A 211 -8.21 4.89 -17.82
C SER A 211 -7.07 4.02 -18.32
N LYS A 212 -6.86 4.06 -19.65
CA LYS A 212 -5.71 3.47 -20.36
C LYS A 212 -4.92 4.54 -21.08
N VAL A 213 -3.60 4.47 -20.97
CA VAL A 213 -2.70 5.42 -21.61
C VAL A 213 -1.61 4.66 -22.37
N LYS A 214 -1.30 5.10 -23.59
CA LYS A 214 -0.29 4.46 -24.44
C LYS A 214 1.08 5.12 -24.28
N GLY A 215 2.07 4.32 -23.89
CA GLY A 215 3.47 4.73 -23.81
C GLY A 215 3.88 5.36 -22.49
N LYS A 216 5.17 5.33 -22.18
CA LYS A 216 5.75 5.77 -20.89
C LYS A 216 5.59 7.27 -20.66
N LYS A 217 5.83 8.11 -21.69
CA LYS A 217 5.73 9.58 -21.57
C LYS A 217 4.31 10.03 -21.21
N ALA A 218 3.32 9.47 -21.91
CA ALA A 218 1.93 9.80 -21.64
C ALA A 218 1.50 9.28 -20.26
N ALA A 219 1.97 8.13 -19.82
CA ALA A 219 1.70 7.60 -18.49
C ALA A 219 2.27 8.53 -17.39
N LEU A 220 3.51 8.98 -17.54
CA LEU A 220 4.12 9.94 -16.61
C LEU A 220 3.33 11.26 -16.57
N ALA A 221 3.05 11.86 -17.73
CA ALA A 221 2.30 13.12 -17.82
C ALA A 221 0.89 12.98 -17.19
N THR A 222 0.20 11.85 -17.44
CA THR A 222 -1.09 11.55 -16.82
C THR A 222 -0.99 11.46 -15.30
N THR A 223 0.04 10.76 -14.81
CA THR A 223 0.27 10.62 -13.37
C THR A 223 0.47 11.98 -12.70
N LEU A 224 1.38 12.80 -13.23
CA LEU A 224 1.68 14.11 -12.66
C LEU A 224 0.46 15.05 -12.68
N GLU A 225 -0.26 15.09 -13.79
CA GLU A 225 -1.45 15.96 -13.91
C GLU A 225 -2.60 15.48 -12.99
N TYR A 226 -2.78 14.16 -12.83
CA TYR A 226 -3.77 13.64 -11.89
C TYR A 226 -3.40 13.95 -10.43
N VAL A 227 -2.15 13.70 -10.05
CA VAL A 227 -1.63 14.03 -8.72
C VAL A 227 -1.83 15.53 -8.45
N LYS A 228 -1.47 16.40 -9.40
CA LYS A 228 -1.62 17.86 -9.28
C LYS A 228 -3.04 18.30 -8.96
N ARG A 229 -4.05 17.62 -9.50
CA ARG A 229 -5.47 17.96 -9.28
C ARG A 229 -6.03 17.41 -7.96
N THR A 230 -5.37 16.42 -7.39
CA THR A 230 -5.89 15.67 -6.24
C THR A 230 -5.06 15.77 -4.97
N ILE A 231 -3.77 16.13 -5.04
CA ILE A 231 -2.90 16.31 -3.88
C ILE A 231 -3.30 17.57 -3.08
N VAL A 232 -3.04 17.57 -1.79
CA VAL A 232 -3.18 18.74 -0.91
C VAL A 232 -1.84 19.05 -0.24
N ASN A 233 -1.44 20.31 -0.18
CA ASN A 233 -0.20 20.79 0.46
C ASN A 233 1.03 19.91 0.14
N PRO A 234 1.40 19.74 -1.15
CA PRO A 234 2.48 18.83 -1.54
C PRO A 234 3.80 19.14 -0.86
N GLU A 235 4.10 20.43 -0.61
CA GLU A 235 5.30 20.93 0.05
C GLU A 235 5.46 20.43 1.49
N ASP A 236 4.36 20.00 2.13
CA ASP A 236 4.36 19.48 3.49
C ASP A 236 4.45 17.96 3.57
N GLN A 237 4.49 17.28 2.43
CA GLN A 237 4.41 15.83 2.36
C GLN A 237 5.74 15.14 2.08
N LEU A 238 5.87 13.92 2.60
CA LEU A 238 6.66 12.88 2.01
C LEU A 238 5.78 12.14 0.98
N ILE A 239 6.23 12.07 -0.27
CA ILE A 239 5.58 11.32 -1.33
C ILE A 239 6.32 10.00 -1.53
N LEU A 240 5.61 8.90 -1.65
CA LEU A 240 6.20 7.59 -1.90
C LEU A 240 5.99 7.15 -3.35
N ILE A 241 6.99 6.48 -3.89
CA ILE A 241 6.90 5.77 -5.17
C ILE A 241 7.08 4.28 -4.90
N GLY A 242 6.02 3.51 -5.10
CA GLY A 242 6.08 2.06 -4.98
C GLY A 242 6.20 1.41 -6.35
N HIS A 243 7.02 0.35 -6.45
CA HIS A 243 7.13 -0.33 -7.73
C HIS A 243 7.42 -1.83 -7.62
N THR A 244 7.07 -2.55 -8.70
CA THR A 244 7.41 -3.96 -8.93
C THR A 244 8.27 -4.06 -10.19
N LEU A 245 9.56 -4.37 -10.06
CA LEU A 245 10.52 -4.52 -11.17
C LEU A 245 10.56 -3.31 -12.15
N LYS A 246 10.49 -2.06 -11.61
CA LYS A 246 10.46 -0.78 -12.37
C LYS A 246 11.42 0.26 -11.80
N ALA A 247 12.62 -0.16 -11.36
CA ALA A 247 13.56 0.71 -10.67
C ALA A 247 13.95 1.96 -11.48
N GLU A 248 14.31 1.78 -12.76
CA GLU A 248 14.67 2.92 -13.63
C GLU A 248 13.50 3.88 -13.85
N ASP A 249 12.29 3.34 -14.09
CA ASP A 249 11.10 4.17 -14.25
C ASP A 249 10.77 4.89 -12.94
N ALA A 250 11.00 4.26 -11.77
CA ALA A 250 10.77 4.87 -10.46
C ALA A 250 11.67 6.09 -10.21
N GLU A 251 12.95 6.04 -10.62
CA GLU A 251 13.86 7.18 -10.53
C GLU A 251 13.41 8.35 -11.44
N ILE A 252 12.91 8.05 -12.65
CA ILE A 252 12.34 9.08 -13.54
C ILE A 252 11.12 9.73 -12.90
N TYR A 253 10.24 8.94 -12.29
CA TYR A 253 9.05 9.44 -11.59
C TYR A 253 9.43 10.25 -10.37
N LYS A 254 10.41 9.80 -9.57
CA LYS A 254 10.93 10.53 -8.41
C LYS A 254 11.37 11.94 -8.81
N LYS A 255 12.25 12.05 -9.79
CA LYS A 255 12.74 13.34 -10.29
C LYS A 255 11.59 14.24 -10.77
N ALA A 256 10.66 13.70 -11.55
CA ALA A 256 9.53 14.46 -12.07
C ALA A 256 8.56 14.93 -10.97
N VAL A 257 8.35 14.11 -9.91
CA VAL A 257 7.54 14.46 -8.73
C VAL A 257 8.24 15.56 -7.93
N GLU A 258 9.55 15.45 -7.68
CA GLU A 258 10.35 16.47 -6.99
C GLU A 258 10.30 17.80 -7.71
N GLU A 259 10.51 17.82 -9.03
CA GLU A 259 10.48 19.03 -9.87
C GLU A 259 9.09 19.66 -9.98
N THR A 260 8.03 18.84 -9.92
CA THR A 260 6.65 19.33 -10.12
C THR A 260 5.99 19.83 -8.85
N PHE A 261 6.23 19.15 -7.72
CA PHE A 261 5.47 19.35 -6.48
C PHE A 261 6.32 19.92 -5.35
N HIS A 262 7.63 19.87 -5.44
CA HIS A 262 8.58 20.33 -4.41
C HIS A 262 8.24 19.81 -2.99
N PRO A 263 7.99 18.48 -2.83
CA PRO A 263 7.63 17.92 -1.54
C PRO A 263 8.80 17.94 -0.56
N LYS A 264 8.54 17.67 0.73
CA LYS A 264 9.62 17.50 1.73
C LYS A 264 10.64 16.45 1.34
N ALA A 265 10.16 15.32 0.80
CA ALA A 265 11.00 14.26 0.25
C ALA A 265 10.18 13.36 -0.69
N VAL A 266 10.88 12.62 -1.54
CA VAL A 266 10.33 11.53 -2.33
C VAL A 266 11.18 10.28 -2.08
N GLU A 267 10.55 9.20 -1.60
CA GLU A 267 11.23 7.94 -1.36
C GLU A 267 10.67 6.83 -2.26
N ILE A 268 11.55 5.93 -2.70
CA ILE A 268 11.18 4.79 -3.56
C ILE A 268 11.14 3.53 -2.70
N LEU A 269 10.05 2.77 -2.80
CA LEU A 269 9.84 1.52 -2.11
C LEU A 269 9.61 0.36 -3.07
N ARG A 270 10.06 -0.82 -2.66
CA ARG A 270 9.63 -2.08 -3.26
C ARG A 270 8.27 -2.46 -2.69
N VAL A 271 7.34 -2.81 -3.55
CA VAL A 271 6.08 -3.43 -3.13
C VAL A 271 6.39 -4.75 -2.43
N ASP A 272 5.76 -5.00 -1.29
CA ASP A 272 5.95 -6.20 -0.50
C ASP A 272 5.59 -7.50 -1.22
N MET A 273 6.06 -8.64 -0.73
CA MET A 273 5.86 -9.96 -1.36
C MET A 273 4.39 -10.31 -1.53
N SER A 274 3.56 -10.08 -0.51
CA SER A 274 2.16 -10.50 -0.50
C SER A 274 1.32 -9.69 -1.51
N CYS A 275 1.42 -8.36 -1.46
CA CYS A 275 0.76 -7.50 -2.44
C CYS A 275 1.33 -7.73 -3.84
N GLY A 276 2.65 -7.87 -3.95
CA GLY A 276 3.36 -8.12 -5.20
C GLY A 276 2.95 -9.41 -5.91
N ALA A 277 2.74 -10.50 -5.18
CA ALA A 277 2.24 -11.76 -5.74
C ALA A 277 0.89 -11.62 -6.45
N ASN A 278 0.06 -10.69 -5.96
CA ASN A 278 -1.26 -10.42 -6.50
C ASN A 278 -1.25 -9.35 -7.60
N ILE A 279 -0.40 -8.33 -7.47
CA ILE A 279 -0.25 -7.24 -8.43
C ILE A 279 0.54 -7.71 -9.67
N GLY A 280 1.61 -8.46 -9.44
CA GLY A 280 2.54 -8.88 -10.47
C GLY A 280 3.61 -7.84 -10.79
N PRO A 281 4.57 -8.19 -11.66
CA PRO A 281 5.60 -7.29 -12.12
C PRO A 281 5.04 -6.22 -13.07
N GLY A 282 5.61 -5.00 -13.07
CA GLY A 282 5.26 -3.94 -14.01
C GLY A 282 4.36 -2.83 -13.47
N MET A 283 4.12 -2.80 -12.18
CA MET A 283 3.42 -1.70 -11.50
C MET A 283 4.41 -0.63 -11.05
N LEU A 284 4.01 0.63 -11.17
CA LEU A 284 4.61 1.79 -10.54
C LEU A 284 3.47 2.72 -10.09
N GLY A 285 3.56 3.23 -8.88
CA GLY A 285 2.57 4.17 -8.34
C GLY A 285 3.21 5.29 -7.55
N VAL A 286 2.66 6.50 -7.68
CA VAL A 286 2.93 7.65 -6.83
C VAL A 286 1.85 7.68 -5.75
N TYR A 287 2.26 7.72 -4.48
CA TYR A 287 1.39 7.64 -3.32
C TYR A 287 1.54 8.89 -2.47
N TYR A 288 0.41 9.49 -2.10
CA TYR A 288 0.37 10.80 -1.47
C TYR A 288 -0.90 10.98 -0.63
N PHE A 289 -0.93 12.02 0.19
CA PHE A 289 -2.13 12.47 0.87
C PHE A 289 -2.83 13.53 0.01
N GLY A 290 -4.10 13.30 -0.31
CA GLY A 290 -4.84 14.13 -1.24
C GLY A 290 -6.26 14.44 -0.76
N LYS A 291 -7.05 15.00 -1.65
CA LYS A 291 -8.50 15.17 -1.46
C LYS A 291 -9.13 13.79 -1.22
N LYS A 292 -10.14 13.74 -0.36
CA LYS A 292 -10.89 12.51 -0.11
C LYS A 292 -11.46 11.96 -1.42
N ALA A 293 -11.23 10.67 -1.67
CA ALA A 293 -11.77 10.02 -2.86
C ALA A 293 -13.30 10.11 -2.90
N SER A 294 -13.84 10.47 -4.05
CA SER A 294 -15.29 10.61 -4.25
C SER A 294 -15.99 9.25 -4.26
N GLU A 295 -17.27 9.23 -3.94
CA GLU A 295 -18.08 8.02 -4.03
C GLU A 295 -18.07 7.47 -5.46
N GLY A 296 -17.79 6.17 -5.63
CA GLY A 296 -17.67 5.55 -6.95
C GLY A 296 -16.55 6.10 -7.84
N LEU A 297 -15.64 6.92 -7.29
CA LEU A 297 -14.58 7.61 -8.03
C LEU A 297 -15.10 8.48 -9.20
N GLU A 298 -16.28 9.07 -9.06
CA GLU A 298 -16.91 9.80 -10.15
C GLU A 298 -16.17 11.09 -10.52
N GLU A 299 -15.66 11.83 -9.53
CA GLU A 299 -14.84 13.02 -9.77
C GLU A 299 -13.50 12.65 -10.41
N GLU A 300 -12.89 11.57 -9.91
CA GLU A 300 -11.63 11.04 -10.41
C GLU A 300 -11.72 10.57 -11.86
N LYS A 301 -12.82 9.94 -12.24
CA LYS A 301 -13.12 9.55 -13.64
C LYS A 301 -13.21 10.79 -14.54
N LYS A 302 -13.91 11.83 -14.11
CA LYS A 302 -13.98 13.11 -14.85
C LYS A 302 -12.62 13.74 -15.03
N ILE A 303 -11.83 13.82 -13.95
CA ILE A 303 -10.44 14.33 -14.00
C ILE A 303 -9.63 13.53 -15.01
N MET A 304 -9.72 12.22 -14.98
CA MET A 304 -8.97 11.34 -15.89
C MET A 304 -9.41 11.49 -17.33
N ASP A 305 -10.71 11.58 -17.60
CA ASP A 305 -11.23 11.80 -18.96
C ASP A 305 -10.74 13.11 -19.57
N GLU A 306 -10.70 14.20 -18.80
CA GLU A 306 -10.15 15.49 -19.22
C GLU A 306 -8.65 15.41 -19.54
N ILE A 307 -7.88 14.73 -18.67
CA ILE A 307 -6.43 14.54 -18.87
C ILE A 307 -6.19 13.78 -20.17
N VAL A 308 -6.86 12.66 -20.37
CA VAL A 308 -6.71 11.81 -21.57
C VAL A 308 -7.15 12.53 -22.83
N ALA A 309 -8.21 13.33 -22.78
CA ALA A 309 -8.66 14.15 -23.92
C ALA A 309 -7.61 15.18 -24.34
N ASN A 310 -6.89 15.77 -23.37
CA ASN A 310 -5.83 16.75 -23.64
C ASN A 310 -4.54 16.12 -24.20
N LEU A 311 -4.24 14.86 -23.87
CA LEU A 311 -3.11 14.12 -24.45
C LEU A 311 -3.27 13.77 -25.93
N LYS A 312 -4.49 13.84 -26.45
CA LYS A 312 -4.79 13.52 -27.85
C LYS A 312 -4.75 14.75 -28.79
N LYS A 313 -4.63 15.92 -28.22
CA LYS A 313 -4.43 17.20 -28.93
C LYS A 313 -2.95 17.49 -29.12
#